data_ea70e5885fab418b178b2a5dceb333d4
#
_entry.id   ea70e5885fab418b178b2a5dceb333d4
#
_cell.length_a   1.000
_cell.length_b   1.000
_cell.length_c   1.000
_cell.angle_alpha   90.00
_cell.angle_beta   90.00
_cell.angle_gamma   90.00
#
_symmetry.space_group_name_H-M   'P 1'
#
loop_
_entity.id
_entity.type
_entity.pdbx_description
1 polymer ?
#
loop_
_entity_poly.entity_id
_entity_poly.type
_entity_poly.pdbx_seq_one_letter_code
_entity_poly.pdbx_strand_id
1 'polypeptide(L)'
;DEKNKESEGSIGAWYSYYKGIESHVQLYYKNLLVYRINYNEYTGGAHGIYMTTFLNMDLINLRPLKLDDIFTGDYKEALTDLLWNQLMADKKVTTHEALEDMGYGSTGDIAPTENFYLDKDGITFYYNVYDITPYAMGPVEIKIPYEMMEHMLGSNTIIGEMKSK
;
A
#
# COMPACT_ATOMS: atom_id res chain seq x y z
N ASP A 1 -23.58 -21.17 -55.25
CA ASP A 1 -22.21 -20.86 -54.77
C ASP A 1 -22.26 -20.29 -53.37
N GLU A 2 -22.50 -21.21 -52.42
CA GLU A 2 -22.39 -20.99 -50.98
C GLU A 2 -21.05 -21.52 -50.53
N LYS A 3 -20.00 -20.72 -50.58
CA LYS A 3 -18.74 -20.97 -49.83
C LYS A 3 -17.91 -19.69 -49.84
N ASN A 4 -18.14 -18.82 -48.89
CA ASN A 4 -17.14 -17.94 -48.25
C ASN A 4 -17.86 -16.98 -47.30
N LYS A 5 -18.48 -17.53 -46.23
CA LYS A 5 -18.61 -16.81 -44.99
C LYS A 5 -17.34 -17.13 -44.20
N GLU A 6 -16.29 -16.36 -44.44
CA GLU A 6 -15.20 -16.24 -43.50
C GLU A 6 -15.80 -15.86 -42.14
N SER A 7 -15.65 -16.75 -41.19
CA SER A 7 -15.93 -16.46 -39.78
C SER A 7 -15.11 -15.27 -39.40
N GLU A 8 -15.72 -14.11 -39.25
CA GLU A 8 -15.15 -13.05 -38.39
C GLU A 8 -14.98 -13.68 -37.02
N GLY A 9 -13.79 -14.21 -36.79
CA GLY A 9 -13.41 -14.75 -35.50
C GLY A 9 -13.58 -13.65 -34.47
N SER A 10 -14.50 -13.82 -33.55
CA SER A 10 -14.59 -12.98 -32.39
C SER A 10 -13.18 -12.95 -31.77
N ILE A 11 -12.53 -11.80 -31.80
CA ILE A 11 -11.25 -11.57 -31.11
C ILE A 11 -11.54 -11.92 -29.67
N GLY A 12 -10.97 -13.03 -29.21
CA GLY A 12 -11.23 -13.51 -27.86
C GLY A 12 -10.76 -12.46 -26.84
N ALA A 13 -11.40 -12.39 -25.69
CA ALA A 13 -11.08 -11.42 -24.63
C ALA A 13 -9.59 -11.38 -24.22
N TRP A 14 -8.86 -12.48 -24.48
CA TRP A 14 -7.41 -12.57 -24.25
C TRP A 14 -6.53 -11.71 -25.17
N TYR A 15 -7.07 -11.08 -26.20
CA TYR A 15 -6.37 -10.13 -27.06
C TYR A 15 -6.55 -8.68 -26.64
N SER A 16 -7.38 -8.42 -25.63
CA SER A 16 -7.60 -7.03 -25.14
C SER A 16 -6.53 -6.69 -24.13
N TYR A 17 -5.44 -6.05 -24.57
CA TYR A 17 -4.45 -5.47 -23.69
C TYR A 17 -4.88 -4.07 -23.27
N TYR A 18 -4.75 -3.77 -21.97
CA TYR A 18 -4.93 -2.40 -21.51
C TYR A 18 -3.92 -2.04 -20.43
N LYS A 19 -3.64 -0.76 -20.32
CA LYS A 19 -2.81 -0.18 -19.28
C LYS A 19 -3.42 1.16 -18.87
N GLY A 20 -3.57 1.38 -17.57
CA GLY A 20 -4.12 2.60 -17.03
C GLY A 20 -3.31 3.10 -15.85
N ILE A 21 -3.17 4.43 -15.75
CA ILE A 21 -2.61 5.11 -14.59
C ILE A 21 -3.60 6.21 -14.23
N GLU A 22 -4.04 6.21 -12.98
CA GLU A 22 -4.90 7.23 -12.40
C GLU A 22 -4.24 7.76 -11.13
N SER A 23 -4.30 9.07 -10.93
CA SER A 23 -3.79 9.67 -9.70
C SER A 23 -4.79 10.69 -9.16
N HIS A 24 -4.87 10.75 -7.83
CA HIS A 24 -5.68 11.74 -7.13
C HIS A 24 -5.06 12.14 -5.80
N VAL A 25 -5.46 13.29 -5.31
CA VAL A 25 -5.07 13.77 -3.98
C VAL A 25 -5.84 12.96 -2.94
N GLN A 26 -5.12 12.17 -2.13
CA GLN A 26 -5.66 11.42 -1.01
C GLN A 26 -5.90 12.32 0.20
N LEU A 27 -4.91 13.18 0.49
CA LEU A 27 -4.95 14.15 1.59
C LEU A 27 -4.18 15.40 1.18
N TYR A 28 -4.75 16.56 1.51
CA TYR A 28 -4.03 17.83 1.58
C TYR A 28 -4.31 18.46 2.94
N TYR A 29 -3.28 18.57 3.76
CA TYR A 29 -3.42 19.13 5.09
C TYR A 29 -2.16 19.89 5.49
N LYS A 30 -2.29 21.19 5.78
CA LYS A 30 -1.17 22.07 6.10
C LYS A 30 -0.07 21.97 5.02
N ASN A 31 1.12 21.49 5.39
CA ASN A 31 2.28 21.35 4.50
C ASN A 31 2.48 19.92 3.99
N LEU A 32 1.50 19.03 4.16
CA LEU A 32 1.51 17.69 3.64
C LEU A 32 0.54 17.56 2.47
N LEU A 33 1.02 16.98 1.38
CA LEU A 33 0.20 16.53 0.25
C LEU A 33 0.45 15.04 0.02
N VAL A 34 -0.60 14.24 0.07
CA VAL A 34 -0.55 12.81 -0.21
C VAL A 34 -1.25 12.53 -1.52
N TYR A 35 -0.52 11.98 -2.48
CA TYR A 35 -1.05 11.44 -3.72
C TYR A 35 -1.22 9.93 -3.61
N ARG A 36 -2.34 9.45 -4.14
CA ARG A 36 -2.56 8.04 -4.45
C ARG A 36 -2.47 7.87 -5.97
N ILE A 37 -1.65 6.92 -6.41
CA ILE A 37 -1.44 6.57 -7.81
C ILE A 37 -1.85 5.12 -7.99
N ASN A 38 -2.89 4.87 -8.80
CA ASN A 38 -3.36 3.54 -9.14
C ASN A 38 -2.84 3.17 -10.53
N TYR A 39 -2.24 2.02 -10.63
CA TYR A 39 -1.80 1.41 -11.88
C TYR A 39 -2.60 0.13 -12.10
N ASN A 40 -3.09 -0.07 -13.31
CA ASN A 40 -3.72 -1.30 -13.73
C ASN A 40 -3.24 -1.71 -15.12
N GLU A 41 -3.04 -2.99 -15.32
CA GLU A 41 -2.58 -3.56 -16.59
C GLU A 41 -3.17 -4.95 -16.79
N TYR A 42 -3.58 -5.22 -18.03
CA TYR A 42 -3.93 -6.56 -18.48
C TYR A 42 -3.20 -6.83 -19.80
N THR A 43 -2.35 -7.84 -19.80
CA THR A 43 -1.53 -8.27 -20.94
C THR A 43 -1.88 -9.69 -21.39
N GLY A 44 -3.09 -10.13 -21.06
CA GLY A 44 -3.55 -11.50 -21.30
C GLY A 44 -3.38 -12.41 -20.08
N GLY A 45 -3.98 -13.57 -20.11
CA GLY A 45 -3.95 -14.54 -19.02
C GLY A 45 -5.22 -14.53 -18.16
N ALA A 46 -5.13 -15.12 -16.96
CA ALA A 46 -6.27 -15.33 -16.08
C ALA A 46 -6.80 -14.05 -15.42
N HIS A 47 -5.92 -13.09 -15.12
CA HIS A 47 -6.27 -11.81 -14.48
C HIS A 47 -5.21 -10.73 -14.79
N GLY A 48 -5.61 -9.46 -14.65
CA GLY A 48 -4.71 -8.32 -14.71
C GLY A 48 -3.92 -8.10 -13.43
N ILE A 49 -2.98 -7.17 -13.49
CA ILE A 49 -2.23 -6.66 -12.34
C ILE A 49 -2.74 -5.25 -12.02
N TYR A 50 -2.93 -4.98 -10.75
CA TYR A 50 -3.20 -3.64 -10.24
C TYR A 50 -2.29 -3.34 -9.05
N MET A 51 -1.82 -2.11 -8.99
CA MET A 51 -0.95 -1.64 -7.91
C MET A 51 -1.38 -0.24 -7.49
N THR A 52 -1.22 0.05 -6.22
CA THR A 52 -1.39 1.39 -5.67
C THR A 52 -0.08 1.84 -5.04
N THR A 53 0.35 3.05 -5.37
CA THR A 53 1.52 3.70 -4.77
C THR A 53 1.10 5.01 -4.14
N PHE A 54 1.63 5.30 -2.96
CA PHE A 54 1.43 6.56 -2.28
C PHE A 54 2.69 7.41 -2.32
N LEU A 55 2.49 8.72 -2.49
CA LEU A 55 3.54 9.71 -2.47
C LEU A 55 3.18 10.77 -1.43
N ASN A 56 3.93 10.81 -0.34
CA ASN A 56 3.80 11.82 0.70
C ASN A 56 4.76 12.97 0.38
N MET A 57 4.25 14.15 0.06
CA MET A 57 5.04 15.32 -0.31
C MET A 57 5.12 16.31 0.85
N ASP A 58 6.33 16.61 1.29
CA ASP A 58 6.64 17.73 2.15
C ASP A 58 6.64 19.02 1.31
N LEU A 59 5.65 19.87 1.52
CA LEU A 59 5.50 21.12 0.77
C LEU A 59 6.38 22.26 1.29
N ILE A 60 7.04 22.10 2.46
CA ILE A 60 8.05 23.04 2.93
C ILE A 60 9.35 22.84 2.16
N ASN A 61 9.80 21.58 2.09
CA ASN A 61 11.08 21.22 1.47
C ASN A 61 10.94 20.78 0.01
N LEU A 62 9.72 20.72 -0.52
CA LEU A 62 9.37 20.35 -1.90
C LEU A 62 9.97 18.99 -2.33
N ARG A 63 9.89 18.01 -1.45
CA ARG A 63 10.42 16.66 -1.68
C ARG A 63 9.52 15.57 -1.11
N PRO A 64 9.58 14.34 -1.66
CA PRO A 64 8.90 13.23 -1.07
C PRO A 64 9.48 12.86 0.31
N LEU A 65 8.60 12.44 1.21
CA LEU A 65 8.96 11.87 2.51
C LEU A 65 9.19 10.36 2.36
N LYS A 66 10.25 9.90 3.03
CA LYS A 66 10.57 8.48 3.22
C LYS A 66 10.43 8.12 4.70
N LEU A 67 10.48 6.83 5.01
CA LEU A 67 10.41 6.38 6.41
C LEU A 67 11.54 6.97 7.26
N ASP A 68 12.74 7.08 6.73
CA ASP A 68 13.90 7.68 7.42
C ASP A 68 13.74 9.20 7.69
N ASP A 69 12.79 9.87 7.04
CA ASP A 69 12.44 11.28 7.36
C ASP A 69 11.45 11.35 8.54
N ILE A 70 10.75 10.27 8.82
CA ILE A 70 9.67 10.19 9.82
C ILE A 70 10.19 9.58 11.11
N PHE A 71 10.94 8.50 11.00
CA PHE A 71 11.44 7.70 12.12
C PHE A 71 12.91 8.00 12.41
N THR A 72 13.33 7.77 13.65
CA THR A 72 14.71 7.92 14.11
C THR A 72 15.23 6.67 14.79
N GLY A 73 16.55 6.50 14.81
CA GLY A 73 17.19 5.34 15.41
C GLY A 73 16.94 4.06 14.62
N ASP A 74 17.11 2.94 15.27
CA ASP A 74 16.85 1.62 14.69
C ASP A 74 15.38 1.24 14.89
N TYR A 75 14.51 1.85 14.11
CA TYR A 75 13.05 1.71 14.25
C TYR A 75 12.49 0.46 13.58
N LYS A 76 13.25 -0.18 12.67
CA LYS A 76 12.69 -1.19 11.74
C LYS A 76 12.14 -2.41 12.47
N GLU A 77 12.85 -2.93 13.46
CA GLU A 77 12.41 -4.10 14.25
C GLU A 77 11.16 -3.76 15.06
N ALA A 78 11.21 -2.67 15.84
CA ALA A 78 10.07 -2.23 16.64
C ALA A 78 8.83 -1.90 15.82
N LEU A 79 9.00 -1.30 14.64
CA LEU A 79 7.90 -1.03 13.73
C LEU A 79 7.34 -2.31 13.09
N THR A 80 8.19 -3.29 12.82
CA THR A 80 7.77 -4.63 12.36
C THR A 80 6.87 -5.30 13.40
N ASP A 81 7.27 -5.27 14.68
CA ASP A 81 6.46 -5.81 15.77
C ASP A 81 5.10 -5.11 15.88
N LEU A 82 5.07 -3.79 15.72
CA LEU A 82 3.82 -3.04 15.70
C LEU A 82 2.91 -3.44 14.52
N LEU A 83 3.48 -3.65 13.33
CA LEU A 83 2.72 -4.10 12.16
C LEU A 83 2.08 -5.47 12.38
N TRP A 84 2.83 -6.43 12.92
CA TRP A 84 2.32 -7.76 13.27
C TRP A 84 1.22 -7.69 14.34
N ASN A 85 1.45 -6.94 15.41
CA ASN A 85 0.49 -6.78 16.49
C ASN A 85 -0.80 -6.10 16.00
N GLN A 86 -0.70 -5.07 15.17
CA GLN A 86 -1.86 -4.38 14.61
C GLN A 86 -2.65 -5.32 13.69
N LEU A 87 -1.98 -6.04 12.81
CA LEU A 87 -2.64 -6.98 11.91
C LEU A 87 -3.33 -8.11 12.68
N MET A 88 -2.69 -8.65 13.73
CA MET A 88 -3.33 -9.63 14.62
C MET A 88 -4.59 -9.06 15.27
N ALA A 89 -4.54 -7.83 15.75
CA ALA A 89 -5.71 -7.17 16.35
C ALA A 89 -6.84 -6.98 15.32
N ASP A 90 -6.53 -6.51 14.11
CA ASP A 90 -7.49 -6.31 13.03
C ASP A 90 -8.17 -7.62 12.60
N LYS A 91 -7.42 -8.72 12.60
CA LYS A 91 -7.91 -10.05 12.23
C LYS A 91 -8.47 -10.84 13.41
N LYS A 92 -8.39 -10.29 14.62
CA LYS A 92 -8.88 -10.90 15.87
C LYS A 92 -8.22 -12.26 16.18
N VAL A 93 -6.95 -12.34 15.91
CA VAL A 93 -6.08 -13.50 16.26
C VAL A 93 -5.00 -13.07 17.23
N THR A 94 -4.34 -14.02 17.89
CA THR A 94 -3.39 -13.75 18.98
C THR A 94 -1.99 -14.29 18.72
N THR A 95 -1.77 -14.93 17.58
CA THR A 95 -0.46 -15.51 17.22
C THR A 95 -0.10 -15.22 15.77
N HIS A 96 1.19 -15.14 15.48
CA HIS A 96 1.70 -15.01 14.10
C HIS A 96 1.29 -16.22 13.26
N GLU A 97 1.38 -17.43 13.80
CA GLU A 97 0.97 -18.67 13.12
C GLU A 97 -0.48 -18.61 12.65
N ALA A 98 -1.39 -18.04 13.45
CA ALA A 98 -2.78 -17.88 13.03
C ALA A 98 -2.95 -16.90 11.87
N LEU A 99 -2.11 -15.85 11.76
CA LEU A 99 -2.08 -14.99 10.58
C LEU A 99 -1.49 -15.69 9.35
N GLU A 100 -0.42 -16.47 9.55
CA GLU A 100 0.21 -17.26 8.48
C GLU A 100 -0.76 -18.32 7.93
N ASP A 101 -1.52 -18.99 8.78
CA ASP A 101 -2.58 -19.93 8.38
C ASP A 101 -3.69 -19.24 7.57
N MET A 102 -3.92 -17.95 7.79
CA MET A 102 -4.83 -17.12 6.98
C MET A 102 -4.22 -16.66 5.65
N GLY A 103 -2.92 -16.88 5.44
CA GLY A 103 -2.18 -16.51 4.23
C GLY A 103 -1.38 -15.21 4.31
N TYR A 104 -1.34 -14.52 5.46
CA TYR A 104 -0.49 -13.34 5.66
C TYR A 104 0.97 -13.74 5.83
N GLY A 105 1.88 -13.02 5.19
CA GLY A 105 3.31 -13.38 5.20
C GLY A 105 3.68 -14.53 4.25
N SER A 106 2.73 -15.08 3.49
CA SER A 106 2.97 -16.26 2.64
C SER A 106 3.71 -15.94 1.34
N THR A 107 3.70 -14.69 0.89
CA THR A 107 4.37 -14.24 -0.35
C THR A 107 5.54 -13.31 -0.10
N GLY A 108 5.62 -12.70 1.09
CA GLY A 108 6.71 -11.83 1.51
C GLY A 108 6.56 -11.41 2.96
N ASP A 109 7.60 -10.82 3.52
CA ASP A 109 7.67 -10.47 4.94
C ASP A 109 6.76 -9.28 5.28
N ILE A 110 6.08 -9.36 6.42
CA ILE A 110 5.36 -8.23 7.01
C ILE A 110 6.39 -7.33 7.70
N ALA A 111 6.87 -6.34 6.98
CA ALA A 111 7.88 -5.39 7.42
C ALA A 111 7.56 -3.98 6.92
N PRO A 112 8.13 -2.92 7.51
CA PRO A 112 7.91 -1.55 7.04
C PRO A 112 8.20 -1.39 5.54
N THR A 113 7.26 -0.82 4.79
CA THR A 113 7.38 -0.56 3.36
C THR A 113 7.40 0.94 3.09
N GLU A 114 8.15 1.36 2.07
CA GLU A 114 8.12 2.75 1.57
C GLU A 114 6.80 3.11 0.85
N ASN A 115 5.92 2.13 0.62
CA ASN A 115 4.57 2.37 0.14
C ASN A 115 3.62 2.58 1.32
N PHE A 116 3.62 3.78 1.85
CA PHE A 116 2.83 4.21 2.99
C PHE A 116 2.17 5.55 2.73
N TYR A 117 1.16 5.89 3.52
CA TYR A 117 0.61 7.24 3.53
C TYR A 117 0.37 7.74 4.95
N LEU A 118 0.61 9.05 5.08
CA LEU A 118 0.33 9.79 6.31
C LEU A 118 -1.13 10.22 6.34
N ASP A 119 -1.74 10.09 7.52
CA ASP A 119 -3.07 10.60 7.82
C ASP A 119 -3.02 11.44 9.10
N LYS A 120 -4.13 12.06 9.49
CA LYS A 120 -4.19 12.96 10.65
C LYS A 120 -3.95 12.27 11.99
N ASP A 121 -4.14 10.97 12.07
CA ASP A 121 -4.10 10.18 13.29
C ASP A 121 -3.09 9.02 13.26
N GLY A 122 -2.41 8.79 12.12
CA GLY A 122 -1.46 7.70 12.02
C GLY A 122 -0.81 7.56 10.65
N ILE A 123 -0.05 6.48 10.51
CA ILE A 123 0.59 6.06 9.27
C ILE A 123 -0.04 4.75 8.82
N THR A 124 -0.44 4.67 7.56
CA THR A 124 -0.93 3.44 6.95
C THR A 124 0.12 2.88 5.99
N PHE A 125 0.55 1.66 6.25
CA PHE A 125 1.43 0.88 5.38
C PHE A 125 0.58 0.08 4.41
N TYR A 126 0.88 0.21 3.12
CA TYR A 126 0.11 -0.40 2.04
C TYR A 126 0.93 -1.45 1.32
N TYR A 127 0.42 -2.66 1.33
CA TYR A 127 1.01 -3.81 0.63
C TYR A 127 0.13 -4.14 -0.57
N ASN A 128 0.70 -4.13 -1.75
CA ASN A 128 0.00 -4.52 -2.96
C ASN A 128 -0.29 -6.02 -3.00
N VAL A 129 -1.06 -6.46 -3.97
CA VAL A 129 -1.24 -7.89 -4.25
C VAL A 129 0.13 -8.55 -4.47
N TYR A 130 0.32 -9.72 -3.89
CA TYR A 130 1.57 -10.47 -3.85
C TYR A 130 2.68 -9.92 -2.95
N ASP A 131 2.55 -8.74 -2.33
CA ASP A 131 3.60 -8.25 -1.42
C ASP A 131 3.70 -9.14 -0.18
N ILE A 132 2.58 -9.39 0.51
CA ILE A 132 2.56 -10.21 1.74
C ILE A 132 1.44 -11.26 1.77
N THR A 133 0.58 -11.28 0.75
CA THR A 133 -0.56 -12.20 0.62
C THR A 133 -0.75 -12.64 -0.82
N PRO A 134 -1.37 -13.82 -1.07
CA PRO A 134 -1.76 -14.22 -2.42
C PRO A 134 -2.71 -13.22 -3.07
N TYR A 135 -2.68 -13.14 -4.40
CA TYR A 135 -3.51 -12.22 -5.21
C TYR A 135 -5.00 -12.23 -4.82
N ALA A 136 -5.55 -13.40 -4.54
CA ALA A 136 -6.97 -13.56 -4.20
C ALA A 136 -7.40 -12.83 -2.92
N MET A 137 -6.46 -12.51 -2.04
CA MET A 137 -6.75 -11.77 -0.80
C MET A 137 -6.78 -10.25 -1.02
N GLY A 138 -6.30 -9.78 -2.17
CA GLY A 138 -6.18 -8.35 -2.45
C GLY A 138 -5.03 -7.66 -1.72
N PRO A 139 -4.95 -6.34 -1.79
CA PRO A 139 -3.97 -5.55 -1.06
C PRO A 139 -4.28 -5.52 0.43
N VAL A 140 -3.26 -5.26 1.25
CA VAL A 140 -3.38 -5.17 2.70
C VAL A 140 -2.97 -3.77 3.16
N GLU A 141 -3.78 -3.16 4.02
CA GLU A 141 -3.48 -1.90 4.70
C GLU A 141 -3.33 -2.16 6.20
N ILE A 142 -2.24 -1.65 6.80
CA ILE A 142 -2.01 -1.73 8.23
C ILE A 142 -1.79 -0.30 8.74
N LYS A 143 -2.75 0.21 9.52
CA LYS A 143 -2.70 1.55 10.09
C LYS A 143 -2.17 1.52 11.52
N ILE A 144 -1.09 2.26 11.78
CA ILE A 144 -0.51 2.44 13.11
C ILE A 144 -0.77 3.88 13.58
N PRO A 145 -1.51 4.09 14.69
CA PRO A 145 -1.69 5.41 15.28
C PRO A 145 -0.36 6.04 15.71
N TYR A 146 -0.21 7.36 15.57
CA TYR A 146 1.02 8.08 15.98
C TYR A 146 1.39 7.84 17.45
N GLU A 147 0.41 7.74 18.33
CA GLU A 147 0.62 7.49 19.76
C GLU A 147 1.34 6.18 20.06
N MET A 148 1.17 5.16 19.22
CA MET A 148 1.87 3.89 19.36
C MET A 148 3.33 3.94 18.90
N MET A 149 3.69 4.95 18.13
CA MET A 149 5.02 5.13 17.53
C MET A 149 5.81 6.30 18.12
N GLU A 150 5.29 7.02 19.12
CA GLU A 150 5.86 8.28 19.63
C GLU A 150 7.35 8.19 19.96
N HIS A 151 7.79 7.07 20.54
CA HIS A 151 9.17 6.86 20.98
C HIS A 151 10.17 6.69 19.82
N MET A 152 9.69 6.44 18.59
CA MET A 152 10.53 6.29 17.40
C MET A 152 10.28 7.39 16.36
N LEU A 153 9.30 8.27 16.56
CA LEU A 153 9.08 9.40 15.65
C LEU A 153 10.18 10.45 15.80
N GLY A 154 10.68 10.91 14.65
CA GLY A 154 11.61 12.03 14.58
C GLY A 154 10.95 13.38 14.84
N SER A 155 11.77 14.41 14.93
CA SER A 155 11.33 15.81 15.06
C SER A 155 10.92 16.45 13.72
N ASN A 156 10.41 15.66 12.79
CA ASN A 156 9.97 16.17 11.50
C ASN A 156 8.77 17.12 11.67
N THR A 157 8.85 18.30 11.05
CA THR A 157 7.82 19.34 11.14
C THR A 157 6.47 18.84 10.66
N ILE A 158 6.42 18.06 9.58
CA ILE A 158 5.19 17.52 9.03
C ILE A 158 4.49 16.60 10.05
N ILE A 159 5.24 15.70 10.70
CA ILE A 159 4.66 14.83 11.76
C ILE A 159 4.16 15.67 12.94
N GLY A 160 4.91 16.69 13.37
CA GLY A 160 4.50 17.64 14.39
C GLY A 160 3.18 18.35 14.02
N GLU A 161 3.03 18.77 12.77
CA GLU A 161 1.80 19.38 12.26
C GLU A 161 0.62 18.40 12.22
N MET A 162 0.84 17.14 11.87
CA MET A 162 -0.22 16.12 11.84
C MET A 162 -0.75 15.82 13.24
N LYS A 163 0.12 15.79 14.26
CA LYS A 163 -0.25 15.55 15.66
C LYS A 163 -0.88 16.77 16.34
N SER A 164 -0.68 17.99 15.86
CA SER A 164 -1.26 19.21 16.44
C SER A 164 -2.73 19.34 16.04
N LYS A 165 -3.61 19.18 17.02
CA LYS A 165 -5.06 19.41 16.90
C LYS A 165 -5.41 20.87 16.63
#